data_68ff29e469360f34a536184d9a7e7d6d
#
_entry.id   68ff29e469360f34a536184d9a7e7d6d
#
_cell.length_a   1.000
_cell.length_b   1.000
_cell.length_c   1.000
_cell.angle_alpha   90.00
_cell.angle_beta   90.00
_cell.angle_gamma   90.00
#
_symmetry.space_group_name_H-M   'P 1'
#
loop_
_entity.id
_entity.type
_entity.pdbx_description
1 polymer ?
#
loop_
_entity_poly.entity_id
_entity_poly.type
_entity_poly.pdbx_seq_one_letter_code
_entity_poly.pdbx_strand_id
1 'polypeptide(L)'
;MNEKQKLLDMRYMRMARIWAENSYCRRRQVGALLVKNKMIISDGYNGTPAGFENNCEDEDDNSKPYVLHAEANAITKVARSHNSSDGATLYVTASPCM
;
A
#
# COMPACT_ATOMS: atom_id res chain seq x y z
N MET A 1 -22.11 -9.70 -6.64
CA MET A 1 -21.69 -8.58 -5.77
C MET A 1 -22.77 -7.52 -5.78
N ASN A 2 -23.17 -7.02 -4.63
CA ASN A 2 -24.24 -6.02 -4.55
C ASN A 2 -23.70 -4.59 -4.76
N GLU A 3 -24.59 -3.64 -4.96
CA GLU A 3 -24.22 -2.25 -5.23
C GLU A 3 -23.49 -1.59 -4.06
N LYS A 4 -23.86 -1.93 -2.84
CA LYS A 4 -23.19 -1.39 -1.63
C LYS A 4 -21.74 -1.81 -1.58
N GLN A 5 -21.44 -3.06 -1.89
CA GLN A 5 -20.08 -3.56 -1.87
C GLN A 5 -19.23 -2.90 -2.95
N LYS A 6 -19.84 -2.70 -4.14
CA LYS A 6 -19.13 -1.99 -5.22
C LYS A 6 -18.78 -0.57 -4.83
N LEU A 7 -19.70 0.14 -4.20
CA LEU A 7 -19.44 1.50 -3.73
C LEU A 7 -18.33 1.54 -2.69
N LEU A 8 -18.34 0.61 -1.75
CA LEU A 8 -17.30 0.51 -0.74
C LEU A 8 -15.94 0.25 -1.37
N ASP A 9 -15.90 -0.71 -2.31
CA ASP A 9 -14.65 -1.03 -2.99
C ASP A 9 -14.07 0.19 -3.72
N MET A 10 -14.93 0.95 -4.39
CA MET A 10 -14.51 2.17 -5.08
C MET A 10 -13.99 3.22 -4.11
N ARG A 11 -14.62 3.34 -2.95
CA ARG A 11 -14.19 4.29 -1.92
C ARG A 11 -12.86 3.89 -1.30
N TYR A 12 -12.68 2.61 -1.00
CA TYR A 12 -11.40 2.14 -0.50
C TYR A 12 -10.29 2.33 -1.52
N MET A 13 -10.59 2.11 -2.81
CA MET A 13 -9.61 2.35 -3.86
C MET A 13 -9.23 3.83 -3.95
N ARG A 14 -10.19 4.75 -3.78
CA ARG A 14 -9.88 6.18 -3.75
C ARG A 14 -9.01 6.54 -2.56
N MET A 15 -9.28 5.95 -1.40
CA MET A 15 -8.46 6.17 -0.21
C MET A 15 -7.04 5.68 -0.43
N ALA A 16 -6.90 4.51 -1.07
CA ALA A 16 -5.57 3.98 -1.40
C ALA A 16 -4.82 4.91 -2.35
N ARG A 17 -5.51 5.51 -3.32
CA ARG A 17 -4.88 6.49 -4.23
C ARG A 17 -4.39 7.72 -3.49
N ILE A 18 -5.19 8.23 -2.56
CA ILE A 18 -4.76 9.37 -1.74
C ILE A 18 -3.55 8.97 -0.91
N TRP A 19 -3.57 7.77 -0.35
CA TRP A 19 -2.47 7.29 0.49
C TRP A 19 -1.18 7.13 -0.29
N ALA A 20 -1.29 6.81 -1.59
CA ALA A 20 -0.14 6.71 -2.48
C ALA A 20 0.66 8.01 -2.55
N GLU A 21 0.02 9.16 -2.30
CA GLU A 21 0.68 10.46 -2.33
C GLU A 21 1.75 10.62 -1.26
N ASN A 22 1.74 9.75 -0.26
CA ASN A 22 2.78 9.74 0.78
C ASN A 22 4.10 9.15 0.27
N SER A 23 4.09 8.44 -0.84
CA SER A 23 5.29 7.81 -1.38
C SER A 23 6.26 8.85 -1.94
N TYR A 24 7.55 8.68 -1.63
CA TYR A 24 8.62 9.51 -2.19
C TYR A 24 9.19 8.93 -3.47
N CYS A 25 8.68 7.79 -3.93
CA CYS A 25 9.16 7.18 -5.16
C CYS A 25 8.71 8.00 -6.36
N ARG A 26 9.63 8.27 -7.30
CA ARG A 26 9.36 9.12 -8.46
C ARG A 26 8.67 8.38 -9.59
N ARG A 27 9.10 7.14 -9.84
CA ARG A 27 8.59 6.36 -10.96
C ARG A 27 7.16 5.92 -10.78
N ARG A 28 6.79 5.58 -9.55
CA ARG A 28 5.46 5.08 -9.26
C ARG A 28 5.13 5.28 -7.80
N GLN A 29 4.01 5.90 -7.56
CA GLN A 29 3.46 6.03 -6.22
C GLN A 29 2.31 5.06 -6.09
N VAL A 30 2.41 4.14 -5.14
CA VAL A 30 1.42 3.09 -4.92
C VAL A 30 0.95 3.14 -3.49
N GLY A 31 -0.36 3.06 -3.30
CA GLY A 31 -0.97 2.98 -1.98
C GLY A 31 -1.72 1.67 -1.82
N ALA A 32 -1.79 1.19 -0.59
CA ALA A 32 -2.49 -0.03 -0.26
C ALA A 32 -3.26 0.13 1.04
N LEU A 33 -4.45 -0.46 1.10
CA LEU A 33 -5.25 -0.56 2.31
C LEU A 33 -5.61 -2.01 2.54
N LEU A 34 -5.58 -2.43 3.79
CA LEU A 34 -6.02 -3.75 4.21
C LEU A 34 -7.29 -3.57 5.03
N VAL A 35 -8.38 -4.18 4.58
CA VAL A 35 -9.72 -4.00 5.17
C VAL A 35 -10.25 -5.34 5.64
N LYS A 36 -10.77 -5.37 6.85
CA LYS A 36 -11.37 -6.57 7.44
C LYS A 36 -12.60 -6.18 8.23
N ASN A 37 -13.71 -6.87 8.00
CA ASN A 37 -14.98 -6.58 8.67
C ASN A 37 -15.37 -5.10 8.54
N LYS A 38 -15.21 -4.54 7.33
CA LYS A 38 -15.52 -3.15 7.01
C LYS A 38 -14.69 -2.13 7.80
N MET A 39 -13.53 -2.57 8.34
CA MET A 39 -12.61 -1.70 9.05
C MET A 39 -11.26 -1.73 8.37
N ILE A 40 -10.66 -0.55 8.21
CA ILE A 40 -9.29 -0.44 7.72
C ILE A 40 -8.37 -0.85 8.87
N ILE A 41 -7.69 -1.96 8.71
CA ILE A 41 -6.80 -2.49 9.76
C ILE A 41 -5.34 -2.19 9.49
N SER A 42 -4.99 -1.80 8.26
CA SER A 42 -3.63 -1.40 7.94
C SER A 42 -3.61 -0.62 6.64
N ASP A 43 -2.51 0.08 6.42
CA ASP A 43 -2.26 0.85 5.22
C ASP A 43 -0.78 0.77 4.88
N GLY A 44 -0.44 1.12 3.65
CA GLY A 44 0.93 1.15 3.23
C GLY A 44 1.11 1.93 1.94
N TYR A 45 2.33 2.32 1.67
CA TYR A 45 2.73 2.90 0.41
C TYR A 45 4.15 2.43 0.11
N ASN A 46 4.54 2.47 -1.15
CA ASN A 46 5.87 2.01 -1.51
C ASN A 46 6.93 3.02 -1.07
N GLY A 47 8.09 2.53 -0.70
CA GLY A 47 9.15 3.41 -0.24
C GLY A 47 10.32 2.66 0.34
N THR A 48 11.31 3.42 0.81
CA THR A 48 12.49 2.86 1.45
C THR A 48 12.18 2.49 2.90
N PRO A 49 12.94 1.54 3.47
CA PRO A 49 12.77 1.18 4.88
C PRO A 49 13.06 2.37 5.80
N ALA A 50 12.54 2.32 7.01
CA ALA A 50 12.78 3.34 8.01
C ALA A 50 14.29 3.49 8.27
N GLY A 51 14.75 4.73 8.30
CA GLY A 51 16.18 5.02 8.50
C GLY A 51 17.01 5.07 7.22
N PHE A 52 16.42 4.69 6.09
CA PHE A 52 17.05 4.82 4.78
C PHE A 52 16.69 6.17 4.17
N GLU A 53 17.42 6.59 3.16
CA GLU A 53 17.09 7.82 2.41
C GLU A 53 15.75 7.69 1.69
N ASN A 54 15.02 8.80 1.57
CA ASN A 54 13.72 8.82 0.91
C ASN A 54 13.85 8.92 -0.62
N ASN A 55 14.69 8.09 -1.21
CA ASN A 55 14.93 8.07 -2.64
C ASN A 55 14.86 6.64 -3.15
N CYS A 56 13.79 6.31 -3.81
CA CYS A 56 13.52 4.95 -4.28
C CYS A 56 14.31 4.56 -5.51
N GLU A 57 14.74 5.55 -6.30
CA GLU A 57 15.40 5.30 -7.58
C GLU A 57 16.87 5.68 -7.51
N ASP A 58 17.68 4.97 -8.29
CA ASP A 58 19.09 5.30 -8.44
C ASP A 58 19.29 6.38 -9.52
N GLU A 59 20.54 6.66 -9.88
CA GLU A 59 20.88 7.68 -10.87
C GLU A 59 20.28 7.41 -12.26
N ASP A 60 20.02 6.16 -12.57
CA ASP A 60 19.44 5.73 -13.84
C ASP A 60 17.92 5.56 -13.77
N ASP A 61 17.28 6.06 -12.71
CA ASP A 61 15.85 5.96 -12.46
C ASP A 61 15.35 4.52 -12.25
N ASN A 62 16.24 3.60 -11.88
CA ASN A 62 15.85 2.25 -11.51
C ASN A 62 15.55 2.18 -10.02
N SER A 63 14.55 1.39 -9.65
CA SER A 63 14.23 1.20 -8.23
C SER A 63 15.40 0.55 -7.51
N LYS A 64 15.74 1.10 -6.36
CA LYS A 64 16.80 0.53 -5.52
C LYS A 64 16.33 -0.82 -4.96
N PRO A 65 17.25 -1.77 -4.75
CA PRO A 65 16.85 -3.13 -4.36
C PRO A 65 16.15 -3.21 -2.99
N TYR A 66 16.31 -2.21 -2.12
CA TYR A 66 15.67 -2.22 -0.81
C TYR A 66 14.34 -1.47 -0.76
N VAL A 67 13.80 -1.03 -1.90
CA VAL A 67 12.50 -0.37 -1.93
C VAL A 67 11.41 -1.39 -1.66
N LEU A 68 10.54 -1.07 -0.70
CA LEU A 68 9.45 -1.94 -0.29
C LEU A 68 8.17 -1.61 -1.05
N HIS A 69 7.40 -2.63 -1.38
CA HIS A 69 6.11 -2.47 -2.03
C HIS A 69 5.05 -2.07 -1.01
N ALA A 70 4.03 -1.36 -1.49
CA ALA A 70 2.94 -0.84 -0.64
C ALA A 70 2.22 -1.97 0.11
N GLU A 71 1.89 -3.05 -0.58
CA GLU A 71 1.19 -4.18 0.02
C GLU A 71 2.05 -4.88 1.08
N ALA A 72 3.35 -4.99 0.85
CA ALA A 72 4.27 -5.58 1.83
C ALA A 72 4.32 -4.71 3.08
N ASN A 73 4.33 -3.39 2.93
CA ASN A 73 4.33 -2.47 4.06
C ASN A 73 3.03 -2.58 4.87
N ALA A 74 1.89 -2.69 4.19
CA ALA A 74 0.60 -2.83 4.87
C ALA A 74 0.53 -4.13 5.67
N ILE A 75 0.98 -5.23 5.09
CA ILE A 75 0.96 -6.55 5.74
C ILE A 75 1.94 -6.58 6.92
N THR A 76 3.11 -5.99 6.76
CA THR A 76 4.10 -5.92 7.83
C THR A 76 3.58 -5.13 9.04
N LYS A 77 2.87 -4.03 8.79
CA LYS A 77 2.27 -3.25 9.87
C LYS A 77 1.25 -4.05 10.65
N VAL A 78 0.38 -4.80 9.96
CA VAL A 78 -0.65 -5.57 10.64
C VAL A 78 -0.04 -6.70 11.45
N ALA A 79 1.09 -7.25 11.01
CA ALA A 79 1.80 -8.30 11.75
C ALA A 79 2.35 -7.80 13.08
N ARG A 80 2.57 -6.50 13.23
CA ARG A 80 3.03 -5.88 14.47
C ARG A 80 1.89 -5.42 15.38
N SER A 81 0.66 -5.56 14.93
CA SER A 81 -0.52 -5.13 15.68
C SER A 81 -1.20 -6.33 16.31
N HIS A 82 -2.32 -6.08 16.98
CA HIS A 82 -3.17 -7.14 17.52
C HIS A 82 -4.09 -7.72 16.46
N ASN A 83 -4.09 -7.17 15.25
CA ASN A 83 -4.92 -7.65 14.16
C ASN A 83 -4.20 -8.71 13.34
N SER A 84 -4.96 -9.44 12.54
CA SER A 84 -4.46 -10.44 11.62
C SER A 84 -4.94 -10.11 10.22
N SER A 85 -4.11 -10.31 9.20
CA SER A 85 -4.50 -10.13 7.82
C SER A 85 -5.42 -11.25 7.31
N ASP A 86 -5.62 -12.28 8.11
CA ASP A 86 -6.44 -13.44 7.75
C ASP A 86 -7.87 -13.00 7.46
N GLY A 87 -8.36 -13.33 6.26
CA GLY A 87 -9.72 -12.93 5.84
C GLY A 87 -9.86 -11.48 5.43
N ALA A 88 -8.77 -10.72 5.35
CA ALA A 88 -8.81 -9.32 4.95
C ALA A 88 -8.79 -9.17 3.42
N THR A 89 -9.30 -8.02 2.96
CA THR A 89 -9.24 -7.64 1.54
C THR A 89 -8.16 -6.58 1.36
N LEU A 90 -7.32 -6.77 0.36
CA LEU A 90 -6.25 -5.84 0.03
C LEU A 90 -6.65 -4.98 -1.17
N TYR A 91 -6.61 -3.66 -1.00
CA TYR A 91 -6.85 -2.70 -2.08
C TYR A 91 -5.52 -2.04 -2.44
N VAL A 92 -5.10 -2.18 -3.70
CA VAL A 92 -3.82 -1.66 -4.20
C VAL A 92 -4.10 -0.82 -5.44
N THR A 93 -3.52 0.37 -5.50
CA THR A 93 -3.81 1.35 -6.57
C THR A 93 -3.18 1.01 -7.92
N ALA A 94 -2.14 0.19 -7.92
CA ALA A 94 -1.46 -0.22 -9.14
C ALA A 94 -0.91 -1.61 -8.96
N SER A 95 -0.62 -2.26 -10.10
CA SER A 95 0.07 -3.54 -10.04
C SER A 95 1.43 -3.37 -9.38
N PRO A 96 1.86 -4.33 -8.56
CA PRO A 96 3.20 -4.28 -7.99
C PRO A 96 4.26 -4.18 -9.07
N CYS A 97 5.38 -3.52 -8.76
CA CYS A 97 6.53 -3.47 -9.65
C CYS A 97 7.08 -4.87 -9.87
N MET A 98 7.25 -5.22 -11.11
CA MET A 98 7.86 -6.50 -11.45
C MET A 98 9.31 -6.32 -11.86
#